data_e1534142cfa95f321ce9e72565ecff1b
#
_entry.id   e1534142cfa95f321ce9e72565ecff1b
#
_cell.length_a   1.000
_cell.length_b   1.000
_cell.length_c   1.000
_cell.angle_alpha   90.00
_cell.angle_beta   90.00
_cell.angle_gamma   90.00
#
_symmetry.space_group_name_H-M   'P 1'
#
loop_
_entity.id
_entity.type
_entity.pdbx_description
1 polymer ?
#
loop_
_entity_poly.entity_id
_entity_poly.type
_entity_poly.pdbx_seq_one_letter_code
_entity_poly.pdbx_strand_id
1 'polypeptide(L)'
;MRADIRFWTAITLIGFCAFAVVRGLSIVHFSLAMANMSSSENRADIIHTWTTVPGVASAALQSQLKEKIDPSDLKAANSRREALAAILSMKPLSSIDWLSLSGLQLITDQPMDQVFGSFVLSTMTGPNEGYVMAERGMFGVSLWEDLPPDLKRHVIIDLAAGDVPEYGKFRAVLSAKSERVRNELRAAILATGLSPKEVELRLGF
;
A
#
# COMPACT_ATOMS: atom_id res chain seq x y z
N MET A 1 -15.93 -49.12 7.47
CA MET A 1 -15.93 -47.79 6.78
C MET A 1 -16.24 -46.56 7.67
N ARG A 2 -17.24 -46.59 8.58
CA ARG A 2 -17.53 -45.40 9.45
C ARG A 2 -16.47 -45.14 10.53
N ALA A 3 -15.76 -46.16 11.01
CA ALA A 3 -14.68 -46.00 12.00
C ALA A 3 -13.46 -45.26 11.40
N ASP A 4 -13.12 -45.53 10.14
CA ASP A 4 -11.95 -44.93 9.47
C ASP A 4 -12.11 -43.44 9.25
N ILE A 5 -13.32 -42.97 8.91
CA ILE A 5 -13.58 -41.54 8.69
C ILE A 5 -13.42 -40.74 9.99
N ARG A 6 -13.90 -41.26 11.13
CA ARG A 6 -13.78 -40.62 12.43
C ARG A 6 -12.32 -40.54 12.90
N PHE A 7 -11.54 -41.57 12.63
CA PHE A 7 -10.12 -41.60 12.93
C PHE A 7 -9.34 -40.55 12.14
N TRP A 8 -9.57 -40.49 10.83
CA TRP A 8 -8.91 -39.49 9.96
C TRP A 8 -9.32 -38.05 10.30
N THR A 9 -10.60 -37.83 10.60
CA THR A 9 -11.05 -36.48 11.06
C THR A 9 -10.41 -36.06 12.38
N ALA A 10 -10.25 -36.99 13.33
CA ALA A 10 -9.57 -36.74 14.60
C ALA A 10 -8.09 -36.35 14.40
N ILE A 11 -7.37 -37.12 13.56
CA ILE A 11 -5.96 -36.81 13.23
C ILE A 11 -5.82 -35.42 12.56
N THR A 12 -6.69 -35.14 11.60
CA THR A 12 -6.67 -33.83 10.91
C THR A 12 -6.94 -32.68 11.88
N LEU A 13 -7.90 -32.85 12.79
CA LEU A 13 -8.22 -31.84 13.80
C LEU A 13 -7.07 -31.63 14.78
N ILE A 14 -6.44 -32.72 15.26
CA ILE A 14 -5.26 -32.63 16.16
C ILE A 14 -4.11 -31.93 15.43
N GLY A 15 -3.84 -32.28 14.18
CA GLY A 15 -2.82 -31.62 13.36
C GLY A 15 -3.08 -30.12 13.19
N PHE A 16 -4.33 -29.74 12.92
CA PHE A 16 -4.73 -28.35 12.80
C PHE A 16 -4.58 -27.59 14.13
N CYS A 17 -5.01 -28.19 15.25
CA CYS A 17 -4.84 -27.58 16.58
C CYS A 17 -3.36 -27.42 16.94
N ALA A 18 -2.53 -28.42 16.70
CA ALA A 18 -1.09 -28.35 16.94
C ALA A 18 -0.44 -27.23 16.08
N PHE A 19 -0.80 -27.14 14.81
CA PHE A 19 -0.33 -26.07 13.93
C PHE A 19 -0.76 -24.68 14.42
N ALA A 20 -2.02 -24.53 14.85
CA ALA A 20 -2.54 -23.26 15.39
C ALA A 20 -1.80 -22.84 16.68
N VAL A 21 -1.51 -23.80 17.58
CA VAL A 21 -0.75 -23.54 18.81
C VAL A 21 0.68 -23.11 18.50
N VAL A 22 1.39 -23.84 17.63
CA VAL A 22 2.77 -23.49 17.22
C VAL A 22 2.80 -22.09 16.60
N ARG A 23 1.86 -21.79 15.71
CA ARG A 23 1.74 -20.47 15.09
C ARG A 23 1.47 -19.38 16.12
N GLY A 24 0.55 -19.61 17.06
CA GLY A 24 0.24 -18.67 18.14
C GLY A 24 1.45 -18.39 19.02
N LEU A 25 2.17 -19.42 19.46
CA LEU A 25 3.40 -19.30 20.24
C LEU A 25 4.50 -18.54 19.48
N SER A 26 4.68 -18.80 18.20
CA SER A 26 5.65 -18.08 17.36
C SER A 26 5.33 -16.59 17.27
N ILE A 27 4.06 -16.21 17.10
CA ILE A 27 3.63 -14.79 17.09
C ILE A 27 3.87 -14.13 18.44
N VAL A 28 3.54 -14.79 19.54
CA VAL A 28 3.79 -14.27 20.90
C VAL A 28 5.28 -14.07 21.11
N HIS A 29 6.11 -15.06 20.75
CA HIS A 29 7.56 -14.98 20.91
C HIS A 29 8.16 -13.83 20.06
N PHE A 30 7.72 -13.67 18.83
CA PHE A 30 8.08 -12.53 17.99
C PHE A 30 7.68 -11.19 18.63
N SER A 31 6.44 -11.09 19.13
CA SER A 31 5.94 -9.87 19.77
C SER A 31 6.73 -9.51 21.04
N LEU A 32 7.11 -10.51 21.84
CA LEU A 32 7.96 -10.32 23.02
C LEU A 32 9.39 -9.92 22.63
N ALA A 33 9.97 -10.53 21.60
CA ALA A 33 11.27 -10.15 21.08
C ALA A 33 11.27 -8.69 20.61
N MET A 34 10.24 -8.26 19.91
CA MET A 34 10.08 -6.87 19.45
C MET A 34 9.86 -5.88 20.60
N ALA A 35 9.10 -6.26 21.64
CA ALA A 35 8.83 -5.41 22.81
C ALA A 35 10.05 -5.16 23.70
N ASN A 36 10.96 -6.13 23.79
CA ASN A 36 12.15 -6.07 24.64
C ASN A 36 13.33 -5.34 24.00
N MET A 37 13.16 -4.76 22.80
CA MET A 37 14.25 -4.14 22.07
C MET A 37 14.32 -2.63 22.23
N SER A 38 15.50 -2.16 22.61
CA SER A 38 15.81 -0.74 22.81
C SER A 38 16.60 -0.09 21.66
N SER A 39 17.17 -0.86 20.72
CA SER A 39 17.97 -0.32 19.62
C SER A 39 17.41 -0.66 18.22
N SER A 40 17.51 0.28 17.27
CA SER A 40 17.02 0.09 15.89
C SER A 40 17.81 -0.94 15.09
N GLU A 41 19.12 -1.07 15.32
CA GLU A 41 19.99 -2.03 14.62
C GLU A 41 19.61 -3.49 14.90
N ASN A 42 19.39 -3.82 16.16
CA ASN A 42 18.98 -5.17 16.55
C ASN A 42 17.56 -5.51 16.06
N ARG A 43 16.72 -4.50 15.81
CA ARG A 43 15.34 -4.69 15.34
C ARG A 43 15.30 -5.19 13.90
N ALA A 44 16.14 -4.64 13.02
CA ALA A 44 16.21 -5.06 11.61
C ALA A 44 16.65 -6.53 11.45
N ASP A 45 17.65 -6.97 12.22
CA ASP A 45 18.16 -8.35 12.19
C ASP A 45 17.10 -9.35 12.68
N ILE A 46 16.34 -9.00 13.71
CA ILE A 46 15.24 -9.84 14.19
C ILE A 46 14.13 -9.92 13.16
N ILE A 47 13.66 -8.80 12.64
CA ILE A 47 12.62 -8.82 11.60
C ILE A 47 13.08 -9.72 10.45
N HIS A 48 14.31 -9.58 9.98
CA HIS A 48 14.86 -10.42 8.92
C HIS A 48 14.83 -11.91 9.29
N THR A 49 15.27 -12.26 10.49
CA THR A 49 15.26 -13.66 10.97
C THR A 49 13.84 -14.24 10.99
N TRP A 50 12.85 -13.46 11.43
CA TRP A 50 11.47 -13.91 11.55
C TRP A 50 10.69 -13.91 10.24
N THR A 51 11.17 -13.26 9.18
CA THR A 51 10.54 -13.34 7.84
C THR A 51 10.62 -14.75 7.24
N THR A 52 11.57 -15.57 7.68
CA THR A 52 11.72 -16.97 7.24
C THR A 52 10.87 -17.95 8.05
N VAL A 53 10.25 -17.52 9.16
CA VAL A 53 9.46 -18.39 10.04
C VAL A 53 8.02 -18.50 9.52
N PRO A 54 7.55 -19.71 9.15
CA PRO A 54 6.18 -19.90 8.67
C PRO A 54 5.14 -19.39 9.67
N GLY A 55 4.18 -18.59 9.17
CA GLY A 55 3.08 -18.03 9.98
C GLY A 55 3.41 -16.75 10.74
N VAL A 56 4.68 -16.35 10.86
CA VAL A 56 5.11 -15.08 11.46
C VAL A 56 5.62 -14.09 10.41
N ALA A 57 6.02 -14.56 9.24
CA ALA A 57 6.59 -13.76 8.17
C ALA A 57 5.77 -12.50 7.87
N SER A 58 4.45 -12.60 7.74
CA SER A 58 3.58 -11.44 7.48
C SER A 58 3.58 -10.43 8.63
N ALA A 59 3.65 -10.87 9.90
CA ALA A 59 3.70 -9.97 11.05
C ALA A 59 5.06 -9.26 11.15
N ALA A 60 6.15 -9.98 10.86
CA ALA A 60 7.50 -9.42 10.80
C ALA A 60 7.60 -8.34 9.70
N LEU A 61 7.15 -8.65 8.50
CA LEU A 61 7.11 -7.69 7.38
C LEU A 61 6.23 -6.48 7.68
N GLN A 62 5.05 -6.67 8.29
CA GLN A 62 4.18 -5.55 8.71
C GLN A 62 4.84 -4.67 9.78
N SER A 63 5.64 -5.25 10.70
CA SER A 63 6.39 -4.47 11.68
C SER A 63 7.44 -3.60 11.01
N GLN A 64 8.11 -4.11 9.96
CA GLN A 64 9.04 -3.33 9.15
C GLN A 64 8.35 -2.15 8.45
N LEU A 65 7.11 -2.32 7.98
CA LEU A 65 6.35 -1.25 7.33
C LEU A 65 5.91 -0.13 8.29
N LYS A 66 5.77 -0.42 9.58
CA LYS A 66 5.39 0.57 10.60
C LYS A 66 6.54 1.47 11.06
N GLU A 67 7.77 1.10 10.76
CA GLU A 67 8.94 1.91 11.11
C GLU A 67 8.92 3.21 10.31
N LYS A 68 9.14 4.35 10.99
CA LYS A 68 9.27 5.64 10.29
C LYS A 68 10.58 5.63 9.51
N ILE A 69 10.49 5.83 8.20
CA ILE A 69 11.64 5.93 7.32
C ILE A 69 11.87 7.39 6.98
N ASP A 70 13.11 7.82 7.05
CA ASP A 70 13.54 9.05 6.42
C ASP A 70 13.42 8.85 4.89
N PRO A 71 12.65 9.69 4.18
CA PRO A 71 12.51 9.58 2.72
C PRO A 71 13.82 9.64 1.95
N SER A 72 14.87 10.19 2.56
CA SER A 72 16.22 10.26 1.97
C SER A 72 17.03 8.98 2.16
N ASP A 73 16.62 8.05 3.02
CA ASP A 73 17.28 6.76 3.23
C ASP A 73 16.84 5.73 2.18
N LEU A 74 17.53 5.72 1.05
CA LEU A 74 17.27 4.80 -0.05
C LEU A 74 17.42 3.32 0.34
N LYS A 75 18.28 2.99 1.30
CA LYS A 75 18.45 1.61 1.78
C LYS A 75 17.19 1.16 2.52
N ALA A 76 16.69 1.99 3.43
CA ALA A 76 15.44 1.74 4.14
C ALA A 76 14.24 1.68 3.18
N ALA A 77 14.18 2.58 2.19
CA ALA A 77 13.13 2.58 1.17
C ALA A 77 13.13 1.29 0.33
N ASN A 78 14.30 0.80 -0.11
CA ASN A 78 14.43 -0.46 -0.83
C ASN A 78 14.00 -1.65 0.02
N SER A 79 14.47 -1.75 1.27
CA SER A 79 14.06 -2.82 2.18
C SER A 79 12.53 -2.84 2.40
N ARG A 80 11.92 -1.67 2.53
CA ARG A 80 10.46 -1.54 2.67
C ARG A 80 9.71 -1.93 1.40
N ARG A 81 10.23 -1.58 0.23
CA ARG A 81 9.67 -1.99 -1.06
C ARG A 81 9.63 -3.52 -1.19
N GLU A 82 10.74 -4.20 -0.85
CA GLU A 82 10.84 -5.65 -0.87
C GLU A 82 9.88 -6.31 0.12
N ALA A 83 9.81 -5.79 1.34
CA ALA A 83 8.86 -6.25 2.35
C ALA A 83 7.41 -6.10 1.89
N LEU A 84 7.07 -4.97 1.27
CA LEU A 84 5.72 -4.71 0.77
C LEU A 84 5.37 -5.62 -0.41
N ALA A 85 6.29 -5.84 -1.34
CA ALA A 85 6.11 -6.79 -2.44
C ALA A 85 5.87 -8.23 -1.91
N ALA A 86 6.62 -8.64 -0.88
CA ALA A 86 6.40 -9.93 -0.23
C ALA A 86 5.02 -10.03 0.47
N ILE A 87 4.56 -8.96 1.12
CA ILE A 87 3.20 -8.91 1.70
C ILE A 87 2.13 -9.02 0.62
N LEU A 88 2.28 -8.29 -0.48
CA LEU A 88 1.33 -8.29 -1.59
C LEU A 88 1.26 -9.65 -2.31
N SER A 89 2.36 -10.41 -2.35
CA SER A 89 2.31 -11.80 -2.85
C SER A 89 1.41 -12.71 -2.01
N MET A 90 1.24 -12.41 -0.72
CA MET A 90 0.36 -13.14 0.19
C MET A 90 -1.06 -12.53 0.31
N LYS A 91 -1.18 -11.23 0.08
CA LYS A 91 -2.43 -10.45 0.22
C LYS A 91 -2.60 -9.50 -0.97
N PRO A 92 -2.87 -10.02 -2.17
CA PRO A 92 -2.85 -9.21 -3.40
C PRO A 92 -4.02 -8.23 -3.55
N LEU A 93 -5.01 -8.26 -2.65
CA LEU A 93 -6.23 -7.44 -2.75
C LEU A 93 -6.16 -6.12 -1.94
N SER A 94 -5.00 -5.72 -1.44
CA SER A 94 -4.85 -4.46 -0.70
C SER A 94 -4.51 -3.31 -1.65
N SER A 95 -5.50 -2.47 -1.97
CA SER A 95 -5.35 -1.34 -2.88
C SER A 95 -4.36 -0.30 -2.38
N ILE A 96 -4.40 0.00 -1.08
CA ILE A 96 -3.48 0.96 -0.45
C ILE A 96 -2.03 0.46 -0.43
N ASP A 97 -1.83 -0.86 -0.28
CA ASP A 97 -0.49 -1.43 -0.31
C ASP A 97 0.09 -1.41 -1.73
N TRP A 98 -0.71 -1.64 -2.76
CA TRP A 98 -0.29 -1.45 -4.16
C TRP A 98 0.08 0.00 -4.46
N LEU A 99 -0.71 0.97 -3.97
CA LEU A 99 -0.38 2.39 -4.12
C LEU A 99 0.93 2.73 -3.40
N SER A 100 1.12 2.23 -2.18
CA SER A 100 2.34 2.41 -1.40
C SER A 100 3.56 1.79 -2.11
N LEU A 101 3.40 0.62 -2.73
CA LEU A 101 4.45 -0.01 -3.53
C LEU A 101 4.83 0.85 -4.74
N SER A 102 3.84 1.40 -5.45
CA SER A 102 4.08 2.34 -6.56
C SER A 102 4.90 3.55 -6.12
N GLY A 103 4.57 4.15 -4.97
CA GLY A 103 5.34 5.26 -4.39
C GLY A 103 6.77 4.87 -4.01
N LEU A 104 6.97 3.70 -3.40
CA LEU A 104 8.31 3.19 -3.07
C LEU A 104 9.14 2.86 -4.30
N GLN A 105 8.52 2.32 -5.35
CA GLN A 105 9.18 2.07 -6.64
C GLN A 105 9.67 3.38 -7.26
N LEU A 106 8.86 4.44 -7.20
CA LEU A 106 9.26 5.76 -7.69
C LEU A 106 10.45 6.32 -6.91
N ILE A 107 10.40 6.30 -5.57
CA ILE A 107 11.49 6.81 -4.70
C ILE A 107 12.79 6.01 -4.88
N THR A 108 12.69 4.71 -5.19
CA THR A 108 13.85 3.83 -5.38
C THR A 108 14.28 3.72 -6.85
N ASP A 109 13.84 4.65 -7.68
CA ASP A 109 14.22 4.78 -9.10
C ASP A 109 13.98 3.49 -9.91
N GLN A 110 12.85 2.82 -9.64
CA GLN A 110 12.45 1.68 -10.46
C GLN A 110 11.90 2.14 -11.81
N PRO A 111 11.95 1.27 -12.85
CA PRO A 111 11.37 1.58 -14.16
C PRO A 111 9.89 2.02 -14.05
N MET A 112 9.50 3.04 -14.82
CA MET A 112 8.16 3.63 -14.75
C MET A 112 7.04 2.64 -15.09
N ASP A 113 7.30 1.62 -15.89
CA ASP A 113 6.36 0.53 -16.17
C ASP A 113 5.99 -0.27 -14.90
N GLN A 114 6.95 -0.47 -13.99
CA GLN A 114 6.68 -1.10 -12.69
C GLN A 114 5.88 -0.17 -11.77
N VAL A 115 6.21 1.12 -11.73
CA VAL A 115 5.47 2.14 -10.97
C VAL A 115 4.02 2.17 -11.43
N PHE A 116 3.79 2.27 -12.74
CA PHE A 116 2.44 2.29 -13.31
C PHE A 116 1.72 0.94 -13.15
N GLY A 117 2.43 -0.18 -13.24
CA GLY A 117 1.86 -1.51 -12.98
C GLY A 117 1.28 -1.62 -11.57
N SER A 118 2.01 -1.20 -10.55
CA SER A 118 1.53 -1.16 -9.16
C SER A 118 0.38 -0.17 -8.97
N PHE A 119 0.44 0.99 -9.61
CA PHE A 119 -0.65 1.96 -9.61
C PHE A 119 -1.96 1.39 -10.21
N VAL A 120 -1.88 0.70 -11.35
CA VAL A 120 -3.02 0.00 -11.96
C VAL A 120 -3.58 -1.06 -11.01
N LEU A 121 -2.73 -1.87 -10.37
CA LEU A 121 -3.18 -2.88 -9.42
C LEU A 121 -3.90 -2.26 -8.21
N SER A 122 -3.48 -1.09 -7.73
CA SER A 122 -4.22 -0.33 -6.72
C SER A 122 -5.63 0.03 -7.22
N THR A 123 -5.77 0.48 -8.47
CA THR A 123 -7.07 0.80 -9.07
C THR A 123 -7.97 -0.43 -9.19
N MET A 124 -7.40 -1.57 -9.58
CA MET A 124 -8.15 -2.81 -9.80
C MET A 124 -8.62 -3.47 -8.49
N THR A 125 -7.84 -3.36 -7.42
CA THR A 125 -8.10 -4.02 -6.14
C THR A 125 -9.00 -3.21 -5.20
N GLY A 126 -9.10 -1.90 -5.37
CA GLY A 126 -9.98 -1.02 -4.59
C GLY A 126 -10.52 0.13 -5.44
N PRO A 127 -11.36 -0.15 -6.45
CA PRO A 127 -11.82 0.87 -7.40
C PRO A 127 -12.72 1.94 -6.76
N ASN A 128 -13.37 1.62 -5.64
CA ASN A 128 -14.37 2.49 -4.99
C ASN A 128 -14.04 2.79 -3.52
N GLU A 129 -12.80 2.62 -3.10
CA GLU A 129 -12.35 2.98 -1.75
C GLU A 129 -12.03 4.48 -1.70
N GLY A 130 -12.98 5.31 -1.26
CA GLY A 130 -12.93 6.77 -1.35
C GLY A 130 -11.62 7.39 -0.84
N TYR A 131 -11.12 6.93 0.31
CA TYR A 131 -9.82 7.37 0.84
C TYR A 131 -8.65 7.00 -0.11
N VAL A 132 -8.61 5.75 -0.60
CA VAL A 132 -7.54 5.31 -1.51
C VAL A 132 -7.63 6.01 -2.85
N MET A 133 -8.84 6.30 -3.35
CA MET A 133 -9.06 7.11 -4.56
C MET A 133 -8.44 8.49 -4.38
N ALA A 134 -8.65 9.16 -3.24
CA ALA A 134 -8.05 10.47 -2.96
C ALA A 134 -6.52 10.41 -2.98
N GLU A 135 -5.92 9.42 -2.32
CA GLU A 135 -4.45 9.24 -2.30
C GLU A 135 -3.90 8.89 -3.70
N ARG A 136 -4.60 8.01 -4.47
CA ARG A 136 -4.25 7.72 -5.87
C ARG A 136 -4.34 8.96 -6.75
N GLY A 137 -5.40 9.74 -6.58
CA GLY A 137 -5.58 11.01 -7.29
C GLY A 137 -4.40 11.96 -7.06
N MET A 138 -4.01 12.15 -5.81
CA MET A 138 -2.84 12.98 -5.44
C MET A 138 -1.53 12.43 -6.03
N PHE A 139 -1.30 11.14 -5.91
CA PHE A 139 -0.12 10.48 -6.47
C PHE A 139 -0.09 10.60 -7.99
N GLY A 140 -1.21 10.36 -8.67
CA GLY A 140 -1.32 10.50 -10.13
C GLY A 140 -1.07 11.94 -10.59
N VAL A 141 -1.56 12.95 -9.87
CA VAL A 141 -1.24 14.36 -10.17
C VAL A 141 0.27 14.63 -10.03
N SER A 142 0.96 14.01 -9.08
CA SER A 142 2.41 14.18 -8.96
C SER A 142 3.16 13.70 -10.20
N LEU A 143 2.64 12.69 -10.90
CA LEU A 143 3.20 12.06 -12.10
C LEU A 143 2.50 12.49 -13.40
N TRP A 144 1.69 13.55 -13.38
CA TRP A 144 0.75 13.89 -14.45
C TRP A 144 1.36 13.95 -15.84
N GLU A 145 2.56 14.51 -15.96
CA GLU A 145 3.25 14.67 -17.24
C GLU A 145 3.66 13.33 -17.85
N ASP A 146 3.99 12.35 -17.00
CA ASP A 146 4.51 11.05 -17.41
C ASP A 146 3.41 9.99 -17.56
N LEU A 147 2.19 10.28 -17.06
CA LEU A 147 1.09 9.33 -17.08
C LEU A 147 0.57 9.05 -18.49
N PRO A 148 0.37 7.76 -18.84
CA PRO A 148 -0.39 7.36 -20.02
C PRO A 148 -1.83 7.93 -20.00
N PRO A 149 -2.45 8.20 -21.17
CA PRO A 149 -3.79 8.79 -21.25
C PRO A 149 -4.87 8.02 -20.47
N ASP A 150 -4.79 6.68 -20.46
CA ASP A 150 -5.75 5.85 -19.74
C ASP A 150 -5.60 6.02 -18.22
N LEU A 151 -4.37 6.12 -17.71
CA LEU A 151 -4.15 6.37 -16.29
C LEU A 151 -4.56 7.79 -15.88
N LYS A 152 -4.37 8.79 -16.76
CA LYS A 152 -4.91 10.15 -16.54
C LYS A 152 -6.42 10.12 -16.34
N ARG A 153 -7.14 9.32 -17.12
CA ARG A 153 -8.59 9.15 -16.97
C ARG A 153 -8.96 8.58 -15.60
N HIS A 154 -8.23 7.55 -15.13
CA HIS A 154 -8.45 6.99 -13.79
C HIS A 154 -8.17 8.01 -12.69
N VAL A 155 -7.11 8.79 -12.80
CA VAL A 155 -6.79 9.87 -11.85
C VAL A 155 -7.92 10.91 -11.79
N ILE A 156 -8.51 11.29 -12.93
CA ILE A 156 -9.65 12.20 -12.97
C ILE A 156 -10.87 11.61 -12.24
N ILE A 157 -11.16 10.32 -12.45
CA ILE A 157 -12.27 9.63 -11.77
C ILE A 157 -11.99 9.58 -10.26
N ASP A 158 -10.78 9.24 -9.85
CA ASP A 158 -10.39 9.18 -8.45
C ASP A 158 -10.53 10.55 -7.75
N LEU A 159 -10.11 11.63 -8.41
CA LEU A 159 -10.27 13.00 -7.88
C LEU A 159 -11.73 13.45 -7.85
N ALA A 160 -12.54 13.02 -8.80
CA ALA A 160 -13.94 13.41 -8.88
C ALA A 160 -14.85 12.64 -7.92
N ALA A 161 -14.60 11.35 -7.72
CA ALA A 161 -15.46 10.45 -6.97
C ALA A 161 -14.90 10.00 -5.61
N GLY A 162 -13.58 10.14 -5.38
CA GLY A 162 -12.94 9.83 -4.10
C GLY A 162 -13.33 10.80 -2.98
N ASP A 163 -12.86 10.52 -1.78
CA ASP A 163 -12.96 11.45 -0.66
C ASP A 163 -12.23 12.77 -1.00
N VAL A 164 -12.64 13.87 -0.34
CA VAL A 164 -11.93 15.14 -0.53
C VAL A 164 -10.52 14.98 0.07
N PRO A 165 -9.46 15.19 -0.74
CA PRO A 165 -8.09 15.04 -0.25
C PRO A 165 -7.78 15.98 0.90
N GLU A 166 -6.80 15.62 1.74
CA GLU A 166 -6.30 16.50 2.77
C GLU A 166 -5.70 17.76 2.13
N TYR A 167 -6.37 18.90 2.31
CA TYR A 167 -6.09 20.15 1.60
C TYR A 167 -4.63 20.58 1.59
N GLY A 168 -3.93 20.44 2.72
CA GLY A 168 -2.54 20.87 2.82
C GLY A 168 -1.62 20.10 1.87
N LYS A 169 -1.77 18.80 1.83
CA LYS A 169 -0.94 17.90 1.00
C LYS A 169 -1.26 18.07 -0.48
N PHE A 170 -2.54 18.08 -0.84
CA PHE A 170 -2.94 18.19 -2.24
C PHE A 170 -2.60 19.54 -2.84
N ARG A 171 -2.80 20.64 -2.07
CA ARG A 171 -2.40 21.98 -2.50
C ARG A 171 -0.89 22.05 -2.76
N ALA A 172 -0.05 21.41 -1.93
CA ALA A 172 1.40 21.37 -2.15
C ALA A 172 1.74 20.66 -3.48
N VAL A 173 1.10 19.52 -3.76
CA VAL A 173 1.28 18.81 -5.04
C VAL A 173 0.85 19.67 -6.23
N LEU A 174 -0.32 20.31 -6.16
CA LEU A 174 -0.84 21.16 -7.24
C LEU A 174 -0.01 22.41 -7.45
N SER A 175 0.47 23.07 -6.38
CA SER A 175 1.29 24.27 -6.49
C SER A 175 2.63 24.02 -7.19
N ALA A 176 3.14 22.79 -7.11
CA ALA A 176 4.34 22.39 -7.83
C ALA A 176 4.11 22.13 -9.33
N LYS A 177 2.84 22.06 -9.78
CA LYS A 177 2.50 21.86 -11.20
C LYS A 177 2.38 23.17 -11.96
N SER A 178 2.66 23.08 -13.29
CA SER A 178 2.50 24.23 -14.18
C SER A 178 1.03 24.69 -14.23
N GLU A 179 0.82 25.96 -14.58
CA GLU A 179 -0.54 26.50 -14.76
C GLU A 179 -1.32 25.71 -15.82
N ARG A 180 -0.64 25.29 -16.90
CA ARG A 180 -1.23 24.42 -17.94
C ARG A 180 -1.81 23.14 -17.34
N VAL A 181 -1.06 22.43 -16.50
CA VAL A 181 -1.52 21.18 -15.86
C VAL A 181 -2.68 21.45 -14.91
N ARG A 182 -2.62 22.51 -14.11
CA ARG A 182 -3.73 22.88 -13.21
C ARG A 182 -5.03 23.16 -13.97
N ASN A 183 -4.93 23.91 -15.09
CA ASN A 183 -6.08 24.22 -15.93
C ASN A 183 -6.61 22.96 -16.64
N GLU A 184 -5.74 22.07 -17.11
CA GLU A 184 -6.11 20.77 -17.68
C GLU A 184 -6.88 19.91 -16.66
N LEU A 185 -6.37 19.77 -15.43
CA LEU A 185 -7.03 19.03 -14.36
C LEU A 185 -8.39 19.64 -13.99
N ARG A 186 -8.45 20.98 -13.84
CA ARG A 186 -9.71 21.67 -13.54
C ARG A 186 -10.76 21.41 -14.64
N ALA A 187 -10.39 21.56 -15.89
CA ALA A 187 -11.28 21.33 -17.02
C ALA A 187 -11.75 19.86 -17.08
N ALA A 188 -10.83 18.90 -16.87
CA ALA A 188 -11.14 17.49 -16.90
C ALA A 188 -12.08 17.07 -15.75
N ILE A 189 -11.90 17.59 -14.53
CA ILE A 189 -12.79 17.29 -13.40
C ILE A 189 -14.15 17.97 -13.62
N LEU A 190 -14.22 19.19 -14.12
CA LEU A 190 -15.50 19.84 -14.49
C LEU A 190 -16.27 18.99 -15.54
N ALA A 191 -15.57 18.38 -16.48
CA ALA A 191 -16.20 17.52 -17.48
C ALA A 191 -16.82 16.24 -16.91
N THR A 192 -16.52 15.86 -15.66
CA THR A 192 -17.21 14.75 -14.95
C THR A 192 -18.61 15.13 -14.45
N GLY A 193 -19.02 16.40 -14.55
CA GLY A 193 -20.32 16.89 -14.11
C GLY A 193 -20.33 17.54 -12.73
N LEU A 194 -19.17 17.65 -12.06
CA LEU A 194 -19.07 18.38 -10.79
C LEU A 194 -19.26 19.87 -11.00
N SER A 195 -19.88 20.53 -10.02
CA SER A 195 -20.02 22.00 -10.03
C SER A 195 -18.67 22.68 -9.85
N PRO A 196 -18.49 23.93 -10.34
CA PRO A 196 -17.25 24.69 -10.13
C PRO A 196 -16.84 24.78 -8.65
N LYS A 197 -17.80 24.93 -7.74
CA LYS A 197 -17.57 24.98 -6.29
C LYS A 197 -17.03 23.66 -5.75
N GLU A 198 -17.55 22.52 -6.20
CA GLU A 198 -17.05 21.20 -5.83
C GLU A 198 -15.64 20.97 -6.37
N VAL A 199 -15.34 21.42 -7.59
CA VAL A 199 -13.99 21.30 -8.18
C VAL A 199 -12.99 22.15 -7.38
N GLU A 200 -13.36 23.39 -7.03
CA GLU A 200 -12.53 24.26 -6.18
C GLU A 200 -12.31 23.63 -4.80
N LEU A 201 -13.35 23.06 -4.21
CA LEU A 201 -13.23 22.32 -2.95
C LEU A 201 -12.26 21.15 -3.06
N ARG A 202 -12.33 20.35 -4.13
CA ARG A 202 -11.48 19.15 -4.33
C ARG A 202 -10.03 19.50 -4.67
N LEU A 203 -9.82 20.54 -5.44
CA LEU A 203 -8.47 20.99 -5.83
C LEU A 203 -7.84 21.97 -4.82
N GLY A 204 -8.62 22.48 -3.86
CA GLY A 204 -8.09 23.30 -2.76
C GLY A 204 -7.75 24.73 -3.14
N PHE A 205 -8.39 25.32 -4.17
CA PHE A 205 -8.34 26.75 -4.50
C PHE A 205 -9.70 27.37 -4.57
#